data_de5c72ff3292e05c90c5c6e4194d4cd0
#
_entry.id   de5c72ff3292e05c90c5c6e4194d4cd0
#
_cell.length_a   1.000
_cell.length_b   1.000
_cell.length_c   1.000
_cell.angle_alpha   90.00
_cell.angle_beta   90.00
_cell.angle_gamma   90.00
#
_symmetry.space_group_name_H-M   'P 1'
#
loop_
_entity.id
_entity.type
_entity.pdbx_description
1 polymer ?
#
loop_
_entity_poly.entity_id
_entity_poly.type
_entity_poly.pdbx_seq_one_letter_code
_entity_poly.pdbx_strand_id
1 'polypeptide(L)'
;MKKKNIEHYQRRKLLNSYFSVVLSISFVLFFLGVLGLFLINGKKIASHFKEQIAMSIYLKDNAKDIEITQLQKKIQLDSATKSINFITKEEAAEKYKRDIGEDFLEFLGYNPLLNSIDINFNSNYVNTINLEKRKKEIESIDFVDEVVYDNPLVKLLDENIKKITLILLFITSIFVLIACWGRGIIEYI
;
A
#
# COMPACT_ATOMS: atom_id res chain seq x y z
N MET A 1 -44.48 50.00 -16.91
CA MET A 1 -43.06 49.62 -17.10
C MET A 1 -42.34 49.10 -15.81
N LYS A 2 -42.58 49.60 -14.65
CA LYS A 2 -41.92 49.16 -13.38
C LYS A 2 -42.19 47.71 -12.96
N LYS A 3 -43.40 47.18 -13.14
CA LYS A 3 -43.75 45.80 -12.71
C LYS A 3 -42.98 44.69 -13.46
N LYS A 4 -42.78 44.88 -14.77
CA LYS A 4 -42.06 43.89 -15.61
C LYS A 4 -40.56 43.75 -15.28
N ASN A 5 -39.95 44.84 -14.83
CA ASN A 5 -38.53 44.83 -14.36
C ASN A 5 -38.37 44.12 -13.02
N ILE A 6 -39.35 44.19 -12.13
CA ILE A 6 -39.31 43.53 -10.82
C ILE A 6 -39.47 42.01 -10.98
N GLU A 7 -40.32 41.53 -11.89
CA GLU A 7 -40.50 40.10 -12.18
C GLU A 7 -39.24 39.48 -12.83
N HIS A 8 -38.56 40.23 -13.73
CA HIS A 8 -37.31 39.78 -14.33
C HIS A 8 -36.16 39.70 -13.32
N TYR A 9 -36.12 40.64 -12.35
CA TYR A 9 -35.14 40.66 -11.31
C TYR A 9 -35.35 39.49 -10.31
N GLN A 10 -36.60 39.24 -9.93
CA GLN A 10 -36.95 38.12 -9.04
C GLN A 10 -36.69 36.77 -9.69
N ARG A 11 -37.01 36.57 -10.98
CA ARG A 11 -36.70 35.35 -11.73
C ARG A 11 -35.20 35.09 -11.79
N ARG A 12 -34.36 36.09 -12.03
CA ARG A 12 -32.90 35.94 -12.07
C ARG A 12 -32.34 35.59 -10.67
N LYS A 13 -32.89 36.18 -9.63
CA LYS A 13 -32.48 35.87 -8.26
C LYS A 13 -32.85 34.43 -7.87
N LEU A 14 -34.01 33.96 -8.23
CA LEU A 14 -34.46 32.58 -8.02
C LEU A 14 -33.60 31.60 -8.83
N LEU A 15 -33.35 31.86 -10.11
CA LEU A 15 -32.52 31.01 -10.96
C LEU A 15 -31.09 30.89 -10.42
N ASN A 16 -30.48 31.98 -9.95
CA ASN A 16 -29.13 31.95 -9.34
C ASN A 16 -29.12 31.16 -8.03
N SER A 17 -30.17 31.26 -7.21
CA SER A 17 -30.29 30.49 -5.97
C SER A 17 -30.42 29.00 -6.24
N TYR A 18 -31.28 28.59 -7.18
CA TYR A 18 -31.43 27.19 -7.60
C TYR A 18 -30.15 26.64 -8.21
N PHE A 19 -29.47 27.42 -9.06
CA PHE A 19 -28.21 27.01 -9.67
C PHE A 19 -27.12 26.77 -8.59
N SER A 20 -27.02 27.65 -7.58
CA SER A 20 -26.09 27.50 -6.47
C SER A 20 -26.37 26.24 -5.65
N VAL A 21 -27.64 25.94 -5.37
CA VAL A 21 -28.03 24.74 -4.61
C VAL A 21 -27.74 23.47 -5.40
N VAL A 22 -28.10 23.43 -6.69
CA VAL A 22 -27.82 22.28 -7.56
C VAL A 22 -26.31 22.04 -7.68
N LEU A 23 -25.54 23.11 -7.86
CA LEU A 23 -24.08 23.03 -7.95
C LEU A 23 -23.48 22.48 -6.64
N SER A 24 -23.95 22.97 -5.49
CA SER A 24 -23.49 22.50 -4.17
C SER A 24 -23.77 21.01 -3.97
N ILE A 25 -24.98 20.55 -4.30
CA ILE A 25 -25.35 19.13 -4.19
C ILE A 25 -24.51 18.27 -5.14
N SER A 26 -24.29 18.77 -6.38
CA SER A 26 -23.43 18.06 -7.36
C SER A 26 -22.00 17.90 -6.86
N PHE A 27 -21.41 18.93 -6.24
CA PHE A 27 -20.08 18.83 -5.62
C PHE A 27 -20.04 17.81 -4.50
N VAL A 28 -21.03 17.81 -3.61
CA VAL A 28 -21.09 16.83 -2.51
C VAL A 28 -21.17 15.41 -3.05
N LEU A 29 -22.04 15.15 -4.02
CA LEU A 29 -22.16 13.82 -4.65
C LEU A 29 -20.89 13.41 -5.40
N PHE A 30 -20.24 14.34 -6.08
CA PHE A 30 -18.97 14.10 -6.77
C PHE A 30 -17.86 13.68 -5.76
N PHE A 31 -17.70 14.43 -4.68
CA PHE A 31 -16.72 14.09 -3.66
C PHE A 31 -17.02 12.77 -2.95
N LEU A 32 -18.29 12.48 -2.67
CA LEU A 32 -18.70 11.18 -2.13
C LEU A 32 -18.37 10.03 -3.09
N GLY A 33 -18.58 10.24 -4.38
CA GLY A 33 -18.21 9.27 -5.42
C GLY A 33 -16.69 9.04 -5.48
N VAL A 34 -15.90 10.09 -5.47
CA VAL A 34 -14.43 10.02 -5.45
C VAL A 34 -13.93 9.32 -4.19
N LEU A 35 -14.47 9.65 -3.01
CA LEU A 35 -14.16 8.99 -1.75
C LEU A 35 -14.49 7.49 -1.80
N GLY A 36 -15.65 7.12 -2.34
CA GLY A 36 -16.04 5.72 -2.54
C GLY A 36 -15.05 4.96 -3.41
N LEU A 37 -14.60 5.56 -4.51
CA LEU A 37 -13.57 4.99 -5.38
C LEU A 37 -12.24 4.81 -4.66
N PHE A 38 -11.81 5.79 -3.86
CA PHE A 38 -10.60 5.68 -3.04
C PHE A 38 -10.69 4.56 -2.00
N LEU A 39 -11.84 4.40 -1.33
CA LEU A 39 -12.03 3.33 -0.35
C LEU A 39 -11.96 1.93 -0.98
N ILE A 40 -12.53 1.76 -2.17
CA ILE A 40 -12.53 0.46 -2.86
C ILE A 40 -11.15 0.14 -3.43
N ASN A 41 -10.48 1.11 -4.06
CA ASN A 41 -9.20 0.89 -4.74
C ASN A 41 -8.01 0.98 -3.79
N GLY A 42 -8.08 1.78 -2.72
CA GLY A 42 -6.99 1.95 -1.75
C GLY A 42 -6.54 0.64 -1.11
N LYS A 43 -7.49 -0.26 -0.80
CA LYS A 43 -7.16 -1.61 -0.30
C LYS A 43 -6.38 -2.43 -1.33
N LYS A 44 -6.77 -2.39 -2.60
CA LYS A 44 -6.07 -3.13 -3.68
C LYS A 44 -4.65 -2.60 -3.87
N ILE A 45 -4.48 -1.28 -3.88
CA ILE A 45 -3.18 -0.63 -4.00
C ILE A 45 -2.30 -1.02 -2.82
N ALA A 46 -2.79 -0.89 -1.59
CA ALA A 46 -2.07 -1.27 -0.39
C ALA A 46 -1.69 -2.76 -0.36
N SER A 47 -2.61 -3.65 -0.78
CA SER A 47 -2.33 -5.08 -0.92
C SER A 47 -1.23 -5.34 -1.93
N HIS A 48 -1.26 -4.67 -3.07
CA HIS A 48 -0.23 -4.79 -4.11
C HIS A 48 1.14 -4.40 -3.58
N PHE A 49 1.27 -3.26 -2.89
CA PHE A 49 2.53 -2.84 -2.27
C PHE A 49 3.02 -3.82 -1.20
N LYS A 50 2.13 -4.31 -0.33
CA LYS A 50 2.48 -5.31 0.68
C LYS A 50 3.04 -6.59 0.05
N GLU A 51 2.47 -7.04 -1.05
CA GLU A 51 2.90 -8.24 -1.76
C GLU A 51 4.22 -8.08 -2.51
N GLN A 52 4.68 -6.85 -2.71
CA GLN A 52 6.00 -6.55 -3.30
C GLN A 52 7.12 -6.50 -2.25
N ILE A 53 6.78 -6.43 -0.95
CA ILE A 53 7.80 -6.48 0.09
C ILE A 53 8.37 -7.88 0.14
N ALA A 54 9.64 -7.99 -0.23
CA ALA A 54 10.39 -9.23 -0.11
C ALA A 54 11.03 -9.36 1.26
N MET A 55 11.05 -10.57 1.79
CA MET A 55 11.91 -10.99 2.89
C MET A 55 13.06 -11.78 2.29
N SER A 56 14.28 -11.28 2.40
CA SER A 56 15.49 -11.91 1.87
C SER A 56 16.16 -12.72 2.96
N ILE A 57 16.37 -13.99 2.70
CA ILE A 57 17.08 -14.95 3.55
C ILE A 57 18.47 -15.12 2.96
N TYR A 58 19.49 -14.60 3.63
CA TYR A 58 20.87 -14.82 3.24
C TYR A 58 21.37 -16.14 3.80
N LEU A 59 22.08 -16.91 2.96
CA LEU A 59 22.53 -18.24 3.28
C LEU A 59 24.05 -18.23 3.47
N LYS A 60 24.54 -18.95 4.46
CA LYS A 60 25.98 -19.13 4.67
C LYS A 60 26.61 -19.90 3.50
N ASP A 61 27.86 -19.61 3.20
CA ASP A 61 28.60 -20.30 2.10
C ASP A 61 28.73 -21.83 2.29
N ASN A 62 28.58 -22.31 3.54
CA ASN A 62 28.61 -23.75 3.85
C ASN A 62 27.24 -24.44 3.75
N ALA A 63 26.18 -23.73 3.37
CA ALA A 63 24.84 -24.30 3.19
C ALA A 63 24.84 -25.31 2.04
N LYS A 64 24.29 -26.50 2.27
CA LYS A 64 24.24 -27.56 1.26
C LYS A 64 23.03 -27.39 0.35
N ASP A 65 23.16 -27.67 -0.93
CA ASP A 65 22.08 -27.54 -1.91
C ASP A 65 20.81 -28.31 -1.51
N ILE A 66 20.96 -29.45 -0.82
CA ILE A 66 19.84 -30.25 -0.35
C ILE A 66 19.07 -29.51 0.76
N GLU A 67 19.78 -28.81 1.66
CA GLU A 67 19.18 -28.02 2.76
C GLU A 67 18.45 -26.82 2.21
N ILE A 68 19.07 -26.14 1.25
CA ILE A 68 18.48 -24.99 0.52
C ILE A 68 17.19 -25.42 -0.17
N THR A 69 17.24 -26.54 -0.92
CA THR A 69 16.07 -27.08 -1.63
C THR A 69 14.93 -27.48 -0.69
N GLN A 70 15.26 -28.07 0.46
CA GLN A 70 14.27 -28.43 1.47
C GLN A 70 13.61 -27.19 2.08
N LEU A 71 14.40 -26.15 2.39
CA LEU A 71 13.88 -24.89 2.90
C LEU A 71 12.95 -24.21 1.87
N GLN A 72 13.38 -24.15 0.62
CA GLN A 72 12.55 -23.59 -0.46
C GLN A 72 11.21 -24.35 -0.58
N LYS A 73 11.22 -25.68 -0.59
CA LYS A 73 9.98 -26.47 -0.65
C LYS A 73 9.09 -26.24 0.56
N LYS A 74 9.67 -26.17 1.78
CA LYS A 74 8.92 -25.89 3.00
C LYS A 74 8.23 -24.53 2.92
N ILE A 75 8.94 -23.50 2.46
CA ILE A 75 8.40 -22.14 2.33
C ILE A 75 7.34 -22.08 1.22
N GLN A 76 7.57 -22.76 0.10
CA GLN A 76 6.65 -22.78 -1.05
C GLN A 76 5.30 -23.43 -0.71
N LEU A 77 5.30 -24.43 0.18
CA LEU A 77 4.08 -25.11 0.64
C LEU A 77 3.29 -24.30 1.68
N ASP A 78 3.87 -23.23 2.21
CA ASP A 78 3.18 -22.37 3.16
C ASP A 78 2.14 -21.49 2.43
N SER A 79 0.89 -21.55 2.90
CA SER A 79 -0.22 -20.79 2.33
C SER A 79 -0.04 -19.27 2.43
N ALA A 80 0.82 -18.80 3.32
CA ALA A 80 1.18 -17.39 3.45
C ALA A 80 2.11 -16.91 2.33
N THR A 81 2.84 -17.82 1.68
CA THR A 81 3.80 -17.51 0.63
C THR A 81 3.10 -17.24 -0.70
N LYS A 82 3.45 -16.14 -1.34
CA LYS A 82 2.99 -15.79 -2.69
C LYS A 82 3.98 -16.27 -3.76
N SER A 83 5.26 -16.00 -3.57
CA SER A 83 6.32 -16.38 -4.49
C SER A 83 7.65 -16.51 -3.76
N ILE A 84 8.53 -17.32 -4.35
CA ILE A 84 9.91 -17.52 -3.90
C ILE A 84 10.82 -17.34 -5.10
N ASN A 85 11.95 -16.68 -4.89
CA ASN A 85 13.02 -16.57 -5.87
C ASN A 85 14.35 -16.87 -5.20
N PHE A 86 15.11 -17.82 -5.74
CA PHE A 86 16.48 -18.09 -5.30
C PHE A 86 17.42 -17.28 -6.17
N ILE A 87 18.31 -16.56 -5.56
CA ILE A 87 19.29 -15.67 -6.20
C ILE A 87 20.67 -16.14 -5.78
N THR A 88 21.47 -16.53 -6.75
CA THR A 88 22.87 -16.88 -6.50
C THR A 88 23.70 -15.62 -6.22
N LYS A 89 24.81 -15.78 -5.53
CA LYS A 89 25.73 -14.66 -5.26
C LYS A 89 26.29 -14.04 -6.56
N GLU A 90 26.40 -14.84 -7.62
CA GLU A 90 26.81 -14.38 -8.94
C GLU A 90 25.74 -13.49 -9.58
N GLU A 91 24.47 -13.95 -9.57
CA GLU A 91 23.32 -13.15 -10.05
C GLU A 91 23.14 -11.87 -9.25
N ALA A 92 23.31 -11.95 -7.93
CA ALA A 92 23.27 -10.79 -7.04
C ALA A 92 24.36 -9.77 -7.39
N ALA A 93 25.60 -10.24 -7.65
CA ALA A 93 26.72 -9.39 -8.04
C ALA A 93 26.49 -8.72 -9.40
N GLU A 94 25.97 -9.45 -10.38
CA GLU A 94 25.63 -8.88 -11.68
C GLU A 94 24.51 -7.81 -11.60
N LYS A 95 23.51 -8.07 -10.78
CA LYS A 95 22.45 -7.10 -10.52
C LYS A 95 23.01 -5.84 -9.86
N TYR A 96 23.81 -5.99 -8.83
CA TYR A 96 24.41 -4.89 -8.09
C TYR A 96 25.32 -4.05 -8.97
N LYS A 97 26.16 -4.67 -9.81
CA LYS A 97 26.98 -4.00 -10.81
C LYS A 97 26.16 -3.16 -11.79
N ARG A 98 25.00 -3.67 -12.24
CA ARG A 98 24.08 -2.92 -13.11
C ARG A 98 23.43 -1.73 -12.42
N ASP A 99 23.04 -1.91 -11.14
CA ASP A 99 22.31 -0.89 -10.39
C ASP A 99 23.21 0.28 -9.97
N ILE A 100 24.50 0.01 -9.66
CA ILE A 100 25.48 1.03 -9.26
C ILE A 100 26.25 1.60 -10.47
N GLY A 101 26.39 0.81 -11.54
CA GLY A 101 27.16 1.20 -12.72
C GLY A 101 28.68 1.03 -12.58
N GLU A 102 29.17 0.43 -11.49
CA GLU A 102 30.58 0.19 -11.21
C GLU A 102 30.84 -1.29 -10.90
N ASP A 103 32.04 -1.78 -11.31
CA ASP A 103 32.46 -3.14 -11.04
C ASP A 103 33.17 -3.25 -9.70
N PHE A 104 32.39 -3.43 -8.62
CA PHE A 104 32.95 -3.57 -7.29
C PHE A 104 33.76 -4.87 -7.11
N LEU A 105 33.53 -5.90 -7.93
CA LEU A 105 34.27 -7.16 -7.90
C LEU A 105 35.71 -6.96 -8.33
N GLU A 106 35.93 -6.11 -9.34
CA GLU A 106 37.29 -5.75 -9.80
C GLU A 106 38.07 -5.03 -8.69
N PHE A 107 37.38 -4.17 -7.93
CA PHE A 107 37.98 -3.46 -6.82
C PHE A 107 38.29 -4.35 -5.60
N LEU A 108 37.37 -5.25 -5.24
CA LEU A 108 37.52 -6.12 -4.06
C LEU A 108 38.36 -7.38 -4.34
N GLY A 109 38.42 -7.85 -5.58
CA GLY A 109 39.10 -9.09 -5.94
C GLY A 109 38.35 -10.38 -5.58
N TYR A 110 37.20 -10.29 -4.95
CA TYR A 110 36.31 -11.41 -4.63
C TYR A 110 34.85 -10.97 -4.53
N ASN A 111 33.92 -11.93 -4.59
CA ASN A 111 32.50 -11.65 -4.40
C ASN A 111 32.12 -11.77 -2.92
N PRO A 112 31.79 -10.67 -2.22
CA PRO A 112 31.38 -10.70 -0.81
C PRO A 112 29.91 -11.06 -0.61
N LEU A 113 29.12 -11.18 -1.68
CA LEU A 113 27.70 -11.45 -1.58
C LEU A 113 27.42 -12.92 -1.28
N LEU A 114 26.28 -13.17 -0.65
CA LEU A 114 25.79 -14.49 -0.32
C LEU A 114 24.66 -14.92 -1.25
N ASN A 115 24.44 -16.23 -1.37
CA ASN A 115 23.22 -16.76 -1.94
C ASN A 115 22.02 -16.31 -1.09
N SER A 116 20.90 -15.99 -1.72
CA SER A 116 19.71 -15.58 -1.00
C SER A 116 18.44 -16.22 -1.53
N ILE A 117 17.43 -16.30 -0.66
CA ILE A 117 16.06 -16.68 -1.03
C ILE A 117 15.16 -15.48 -0.72
N ASP A 118 14.60 -14.89 -1.77
CA ASP A 118 13.61 -13.84 -1.62
C ASP A 118 12.21 -14.44 -1.56
N ILE A 119 11.46 -14.07 -0.53
CA ILE A 119 10.10 -14.52 -0.28
C ILE A 119 9.16 -13.33 -0.35
N ASN A 120 8.15 -13.40 -1.19
CA ASN A 120 7.03 -12.49 -1.14
C ASN A 120 5.84 -13.22 -0.50
N PHE A 121 5.14 -12.52 0.39
CA PHE A 121 3.98 -13.06 1.09
C PHE A 121 2.67 -12.49 0.55
N ASN A 122 1.58 -13.20 0.76
CA ASN A 122 0.25 -12.68 0.52
C ASN A 122 -0.02 -11.45 1.41
N SER A 123 -0.69 -10.43 0.88
CA SER A 123 -0.89 -9.14 1.55
C SER A 123 -1.52 -9.25 2.96
N ASN A 124 -2.38 -10.23 3.18
CA ASN A 124 -3.03 -10.47 4.48
C ASN A 124 -2.04 -10.94 5.55
N TYR A 125 -0.94 -11.59 5.14
CA TYR A 125 0.11 -12.05 6.04
C TYR A 125 1.11 -10.95 6.38
N VAL A 126 1.32 -10.00 5.45
CA VAL A 126 2.32 -8.92 5.59
C VAL A 126 1.88 -7.92 6.64
N ASN A 127 2.40 -8.11 7.85
CA ASN A 127 2.34 -7.17 8.98
C ASN A 127 3.57 -7.39 9.86
N THR A 128 3.89 -6.39 10.69
CA THR A 128 5.08 -6.40 11.53
C THR A 128 5.16 -7.63 12.43
N ILE A 129 4.05 -8.06 13.05
CA ILE A 129 4.03 -9.19 13.99
C ILE A 129 4.36 -10.51 13.28
N ASN A 130 3.70 -10.77 12.15
CA ASN A 130 3.89 -12.01 11.41
C ASN A 130 5.30 -12.10 10.80
N LEU A 131 5.79 -10.99 10.22
CA LEU A 131 7.12 -10.97 9.61
C LEU A 131 8.24 -11.10 10.65
N GLU A 132 8.12 -10.46 11.81
CA GLU A 132 9.07 -10.64 12.91
C GLU A 132 9.08 -12.09 13.44
N LYS A 133 7.91 -12.69 13.57
CA LYS A 133 7.82 -14.10 13.96
C LYS A 133 8.48 -15.01 12.93
N ARG A 134 8.20 -14.79 11.64
CA ARG A 134 8.78 -15.57 10.54
C ARG A 134 10.28 -15.37 10.45
N LYS A 135 10.77 -14.14 10.60
CA LYS A 135 12.19 -13.81 10.65
C LYS A 135 12.88 -14.66 11.70
N LYS A 136 12.42 -14.65 12.96
CA LYS A 136 13.01 -15.42 14.06
C LYS A 136 12.98 -16.93 13.81
N GLU A 137 11.91 -17.47 13.22
CA GLU A 137 11.81 -18.89 12.88
C GLU A 137 12.88 -19.29 11.86
N ILE A 138 13.12 -18.45 10.85
CA ILE A 138 14.07 -18.75 9.78
C ILE A 138 15.50 -18.51 10.25
N GLU A 139 15.76 -17.45 11.02
CA GLU A 139 17.10 -17.18 11.62
C GLU A 139 17.56 -18.25 12.58
N SER A 140 16.64 -19.06 13.15
CA SER A 140 17.02 -20.20 13.99
C SER A 140 17.61 -21.39 13.23
N ILE A 141 17.66 -21.34 11.90
CA ILE A 141 18.18 -22.40 11.05
C ILE A 141 19.69 -22.22 10.90
N ASP A 142 20.47 -23.26 11.17
CA ASP A 142 21.94 -23.19 11.29
C ASP A 142 22.68 -22.67 10.06
N PHE A 143 22.16 -22.96 8.86
CA PHE A 143 22.76 -22.56 7.58
C PHE A 143 22.24 -21.18 7.06
N VAL A 144 21.32 -20.55 7.77
CA VAL A 144 20.91 -19.15 7.52
C VAL A 144 21.89 -18.21 8.20
N ASP A 145 22.30 -17.18 7.48
CA ASP A 145 23.18 -16.14 7.99
C ASP A 145 22.36 -15.00 8.61
N GLU A 146 21.48 -14.42 7.80
CA GLU A 146 20.63 -13.30 8.21
C GLU A 146 19.31 -13.32 7.44
N VAL A 147 18.25 -12.77 8.06
CA VAL A 147 16.97 -12.53 7.39
C VAL A 147 16.64 -11.04 7.44
N VAL A 148 16.45 -10.44 6.28
CA VAL A 148 16.21 -9.00 6.15
C VAL A 148 14.90 -8.74 5.43
N TYR A 149 14.16 -7.73 5.89
CA TYR A 149 13.01 -7.18 5.18
C TYR A 149 12.86 -5.69 5.53
N ASP A 150 12.16 -4.92 4.71
CA ASP A 150 11.94 -3.49 4.95
C ASP A 150 10.90 -3.28 6.07
N ASN A 151 11.34 -3.44 7.33
CA ASN A 151 10.51 -3.24 8.51
C ASN A 151 9.92 -1.82 8.59
N PRO A 152 10.67 -0.71 8.35
CA PRO A 152 10.10 0.62 8.27
C PRO A 152 8.95 0.74 7.29
N LEU A 153 9.08 0.18 6.09
CA LEU A 153 8.03 0.21 5.07
C LEU A 153 6.78 -0.56 5.52
N VAL A 154 6.96 -1.77 6.06
CA VAL A 154 5.84 -2.57 6.60
C VAL A 154 5.09 -1.81 7.68
N LYS A 155 5.80 -1.20 8.62
CA LYS A 155 5.22 -0.41 9.72
C LYS A 155 4.46 0.80 9.20
N LEU A 156 5.03 1.54 8.25
CA LEU A 156 4.37 2.68 7.61
C LEU A 156 3.07 2.27 6.90
N LEU A 157 3.07 1.14 6.20
CA LEU A 157 1.87 0.63 5.52
C LEU A 157 0.79 0.22 6.53
N ASP A 158 1.15 -0.45 7.62
CA ASP A 158 0.20 -0.87 8.65
C ASP A 158 -0.42 0.32 9.40
N GLU A 159 0.38 1.33 9.76
CA GLU A 159 -0.10 2.52 10.46
C GLU A 159 -0.90 3.44 9.56
N ASN A 160 -0.46 3.66 8.33
CA ASN A 160 -1.10 4.61 7.42
C ASN A 160 -2.44 4.10 6.90
N ILE A 161 -2.61 2.80 6.66
CA ILE A 161 -3.91 2.24 6.27
C ILE A 161 -4.97 2.54 7.34
N LYS A 162 -4.65 2.37 8.64
CA LYS A 162 -5.56 2.69 9.74
C LYS A 162 -5.86 4.19 9.81
N LYS A 163 -4.85 5.05 9.70
CA LYS A 163 -5.00 6.51 9.73
C LYS A 163 -5.83 7.01 8.54
N ILE A 164 -5.54 6.55 7.34
CA ILE A 164 -6.28 6.94 6.13
C ILE A 164 -7.74 6.53 6.25
N THR A 165 -8.04 5.32 6.73
CA THR A 165 -9.42 4.86 6.95
C THR A 165 -10.15 5.73 7.95
N LEU A 166 -9.51 6.13 9.06
CA LEU A 166 -10.07 7.02 10.08
C LEU A 166 -10.37 8.43 9.52
N ILE A 167 -9.42 9.00 8.77
CA ILE A 167 -9.58 10.32 8.13
C ILE A 167 -10.74 10.29 7.13
N LEU A 168 -10.83 9.24 6.30
CA LEU A 168 -11.92 9.09 5.33
C LEU A 168 -13.28 8.94 6.02
N LEU A 169 -13.38 8.19 7.12
CA LEU A 169 -14.60 8.09 7.92
C LEU A 169 -14.99 9.45 8.50
N PHE A 170 -14.03 10.22 9.01
CA PHE A 170 -14.27 11.55 9.55
C PHE A 170 -14.78 12.52 8.49
N ILE A 171 -14.13 12.55 7.33
CA ILE A 171 -14.57 13.39 6.18
C ILE A 171 -15.97 13.00 5.73
N THR A 172 -16.25 11.70 5.60
CA THR A 172 -17.60 11.20 5.22
C THR A 172 -18.65 11.63 6.23
N SER A 173 -18.35 11.57 7.54
CA SER A 173 -19.25 12.03 8.61
C SER A 173 -19.57 13.52 8.49
N ILE A 174 -18.58 14.37 8.19
CA ILE A 174 -18.78 15.81 7.96
C ILE A 174 -19.71 16.05 6.78
N PHE A 175 -19.49 15.35 5.65
CA PHE A 175 -20.36 15.51 4.47
C PHE A 175 -21.80 15.09 4.75
N VAL A 176 -22.01 14.01 5.51
CA VAL A 176 -23.36 13.59 5.92
C VAL A 176 -24.03 14.65 6.79
N LEU A 177 -23.29 15.25 7.75
CA LEU A 177 -23.83 16.33 8.60
C LEU A 177 -24.21 17.57 7.78
N ILE A 178 -23.38 17.98 6.82
CA ILE A 178 -23.66 19.12 5.95
C ILE A 178 -24.91 18.85 5.10
N ALA A 179 -25.04 17.64 4.55
CA ALA A 179 -26.21 17.24 3.76
C ALA A 179 -27.50 17.23 4.60
N CYS A 180 -27.43 16.73 5.84
CA CYS A 180 -28.57 16.76 6.77
C CYS A 180 -28.95 18.18 7.18
N TRP A 181 -27.97 19.05 7.43
CA TRP A 181 -28.22 20.45 7.82
C TRP A 181 -28.80 21.28 6.67
N GLY A 182 -28.28 21.09 5.46
CA GLY A 182 -28.81 21.72 4.25
C GLY A 182 -30.27 21.36 4.00
N ARG A 183 -30.72 20.14 4.33
CA ARG A 183 -32.11 19.70 4.23
C ARG A 183 -33.00 20.45 5.24
N GLY A 184 -32.54 20.67 6.48
CA GLY A 184 -33.28 21.40 7.49
C GLY A 184 -33.52 22.87 7.14
N ILE A 185 -32.60 23.54 6.44
CA ILE A 185 -32.75 24.92 5.99
C ILE A 185 -33.81 25.07 4.89
N ILE A 186 -33.96 24.04 4.04
CA ILE A 186 -34.95 24.07 2.94
C ILE A 186 -36.39 23.89 3.46
N GLU A 187 -36.59 23.21 4.58
CA GLU A 187 -37.92 23.07 5.21
C GLU A 187 -38.39 24.34 5.94
N TYR A 188 -37.51 25.31 6.23
CA TYR A 188 -37.82 26.55 6.93
C TYR A 188 -37.93 27.79 6.01
N ILE A 189 -37.80 27.65 4.68
CA ILE A 189 -37.97 28.72 3.67
C ILE A 189 -39.19 28.44 2.82
#